data_0409aa26583086db4b98f2585d3f927f
#
_entry.id   0409aa26583086db4b98f2585d3f927f
#
_cell.length_a   1.000
_cell.length_b   1.000
_cell.length_c   1.000
_cell.angle_alpha   90.00
_cell.angle_beta   90.00
_cell.angle_gamma   90.00
#
_symmetry.space_group_name_H-M   'P 1'
#
loop_
_entity.id
_entity.type
_entity.pdbx_description
1 polymer ?
#
loop_
_entity_poly.entity_id
_entity_poly.type
_entity_poly.pdbx_seq_one_letter_code
_entity_poly.pdbx_strand_id
1 'polypeptide(L)'
;MNPNIQNRQIHGQNIVACVWDFDKTLIPGYMQKPLFEHFNVDENVFWSEVNQLPELYAARGMNVSSDTIYLNHLLSYVKNGPMRGLTNQQLEEMGRAIKFYPGLPDFFLELSEIAKHAEFSDYDFKLEHYIISTGISKIIQGSEIAPYVDGIFACEFIESPLPPNFMSQTEFSLPLDLEISQVGKTVDNTIKTRCIFEINKGTNKNTSIDVNSFIPHEDRRIPIEQMIYIADGPSDVPVFT
;
A
#
# COMPACT_ATOMS: atom_id res chain seq x y z
N MET A 1 15.99 37.03 -8.03
CA MET A 1 14.82 36.56 -7.29
C MET A 1 14.76 35.04 -7.51
N ASN A 2 14.79 34.25 -6.45
CA ASN A 2 14.88 32.81 -6.51
C ASN A 2 13.51 32.25 -6.95
N PRO A 3 13.37 31.50 -8.07
CA PRO A 3 12.08 31.04 -8.59
C PRO A 3 11.38 30.01 -7.71
N ASN A 4 12.02 29.55 -6.63
CA ASN A 4 11.49 28.55 -5.70
C ASN A 4 10.57 29.09 -4.58
N ILE A 5 10.26 30.38 -4.56
CA ILE A 5 9.45 30.97 -3.48
C ILE A 5 7.92 30.94 -3.79
N GLN A 6 7.52 30.61 -5.01
CA GLN A 6 6.10 30.73 -5.42
C GLN A 6 5.18 29.57 -5.03
N ASN A 7 5.67 28.48 -4.45
CA ASN A 7 4.83 27.33 -4.07
C ASN A 7 5.06 26.85 -2.61
N ARG A 8 5.35 27.78 -1.71
CA ARG A 8 5.45 27.43 -0.29
C ARG A 8 4.05 27.18 0.27
N GLN A 9 3.64 25.93 0.33
CA GLN A 9 2.46 25.52 1.10
C GLN A 9 2.84 25.58 2.58
N ILE A 10 2.37 26.60 3.29
CA ILE A 10 2.53 26.68 4.75
C ILE A 10 1.52 25.70 5.35
N HIS A 11 2.00 24.60 5.88
CA HIS A 11 1.19 23.65 6.67
C HIS A 11 1.20 24.11 8.13
N GLY A 12 0.02 24.13 8.74
CA GLY A 12 -0.11 24.50 10.17
C GLY A 12 0.47 23.47 11.13
N GLN A 13 0.98 22.33 10.62
CA GLN A 13 1.51 21.19 11.40
C GLN A 13 0.57 20.76 12.54
N ASN A 14 -0.73 20.80 12.28
CA ASN A 14 -1.80 20.43 13.22
C ASN A 14 -2.38 19.03 12.91
N ILE A 15 -1.66 18.20 12.13
CA ILE A 15 -2.09 16.87 11.74
C ILE A 15 -1.24 15.84 12.47
N VAL A 16 -1.89 14.85 13.07
CA VAL A 16 -1.26 13.60 13.52
C VAL A 16 -1.63 12.48 12.55
N ALA A 17 -0.65 11.70 12.14
CA ALA A 17 -0.88 10.54 11.28
C ALA A 17 -0.78 9.25 12.09
N CYS A 18 -1.82 8.43 12.06
CA CYS A 18 -1.75 7.04 12.45
C CYS A 18 -1.44 6.19 11.22
N VAL A 19 -0.28 5.56 11.20
CA VAL A 19 0.19 4.72 10.11
C VAL A 19 0.12 3.27 10.53
N TRP A 20 -0.58 2.47 9.76
CA TRP A 20 -0.90 1.08 10.08
C TRP A 20 -0.25 0.13 9.08
N ASP A 21 0.42 -0.89 9.56
CA ASP A 21 0.57 -2.11 8.77
C ASP A 21 -0.77 -2.83 8.66
N PHE A 22 -0.92 -3.77 7.71
CA PHE A 22 -2.22 -4.39 7.46
C PHE A 22 -2.29 -5.84 7.96
N ASP A 23 -1.45 -6.72 7.41
CA ASP A 23 -1.45 -8.14 7.74
C ASP A 23 -0.97 -8.36 9.17
N LYS A 24 -1.72 -9.13 9.98
CA LYS A 24 -1.47 -9.39 11.41
C LYS A 24 -1.52 -8.15 12.32
N THR A 25 -1.70 -6.97 11.77
CA THR A 25 -1.90 -5.72 12.51
C THR A 25 -3.37 -5.32 12.56
N LEU A 26 -4.05 -5.22 11.43
CA LEU A 26 -5.48 -4.91 11.35
C LEU A 26 -6.33 -6.18 11.19
N ILE A 27 -5.75 -7.24 10.65
CA ILE A 27 -6.37 -8.55 10.43
C ILE A 27 -5.54 -9.66 11.08
N PRO A 28 -6.15 -10.80 11.48
CA PRO A 28 -5.44 -11.86 12.21
C PRO A 28 -4.51 -12.74 11.33
N GLY A 29 -4.48 -12.52 10.02
CA GLY A 29 -3.71 -13.33 9.07
C GLY A 29 -3.22 -12.52 7.89
N TYR A 30 -3.13 -13.17 6.74
CA TYR A 30 -2.74 -12.56 5.47
C TYR A 30 -3.96 -12.23 4.62
N MET A 31 -3.93 -11.07 3.96
CA MET A 31 -5.02 -10.57 3.12
C MET A 31 -5.31 -11.46 1.89
N GLN A 32 -4.36 -12.31 1.49
CA GLN A 32 -4.53 -13.21 0.35
C GLN A 32 -5.42 -14.42 0.65
N LYS A 33 -5.80 -14.66 1.90
CA LYS A 33 -6.61 -15.80 2.29
C LYS A 33 -7.91 -15.94 1.49
N PRO A 34 -8.76 -14.89 1.35
CA PRO A 34 -9.96 -14.98 0.50
C PRO A 34 -9.66 -15.32 -0.96
N LEU A 35 -8.53 -14.87 -1.49
CA LEU A 35 -8.09 -15.18 -2.85
C LEU A 35 -7.79 -16.67 -3.00
N PHE A 36 -7.03 -17.26 -2.06
CA PHE A 36 -6.72 -18.69 -2.08
C PHE A 36 -7.98 -19.55 -1.91
N GLU A 37 -8.89 -19.16 -1.01
CA GLU A 37 -10.17 -19.84 -0.82
C GLU A 37 -11.03 -19.80 -2.10
N HIS A 38 -11.11 -18.66 -2.78
CA HIS A 38 -11.90 -18.51 -4.01
C HIS A 38 -11.40 -19.41 -5.15
N PHE A 39 -10.09 -19.52 -5.31
CA PHE A 39 -9.49 -20.34 -6.38
C PHE A 39 -9.13 -21.77 -5.95
N ASN A 40 -9.54 -22.16 -4.74
CA ASN A 40 -9.22 -23.46 -4.15
C ASN A 40 -7.72 -23.80 -4.18
N VAL A 41 -6.90 -22.81 -3.82
CA VAL A 41 -5.45 -22.93 -3.70
C VAL A 41 -5.10 -23.19 -2.24
N ASP A 42 -4.24 -24.17 -1.99
CA ASP A 42 -3.69 -24.41 -0.65
C ASP A 42 -2.68 -23.31 -0.30
N GLU A 43 -3.04 -22.49 0.68
CA GLU A 43 -2.21 -21.39 1.17
C GLU A 43 -0.83 -21.85 1.64
N ASN A 44 -0.74 -23.02 2.33
CA ASN A 44 0.53 -23.53 2.83
C ASN A 44 1.44 -23.97 1.69
N VAL A 45 0.88 -24.56 0.64
CA VAL A 45 1.63 -24.94 -0.56
C VAL A 45 2.16 -23.69 -1.24
N PHE A 46 1.31 -22.68 -1.47
CA PHE A 46 1.72 -21.43 -2.10
C PHE A 46 2.89 -20.76 -1.35
N TRP A 47 2.75 -20.57 -0.03
CA TRP A 47 3.80 -19.92 0.76
C TRP A 47 5.06 -20.80 0.91
N SER A 48 4.93 -22.13 0.92
CA SER A 48 6.09 -23.03 0.87
C SER A 48 6.87 -22.88 -0.42
N GLU A 49 6.18 -22.75 -1.56
CA GLU A 49 6.81 -22.47 -2.87
C GLU A 49 7.50 -21.10 -2.86
N VAL A 50 6.80 -20.05 -2.44
CA VAL A 50 7.35 -18.69 -2.36
C VAL A 50 8.64 -18.64 -1.54
N ASN A 51 8.68 -19.31 -0.40
CA ASN A 51 9.85 -19.33 0.48
C ASN A 51 11.08 -20.02 -0.12
N GLN A 52 10.87 -20.91 -1.10
CA GLN A 52 11.96 -21.59 -1.80
C GLN A 52 12.50 -20.82 -3.01
N LEU A 53 11.72 -19.88 -3.56
CA LEU A 53 12.08 -19.15 -4.78
C LEU A 53 13.42 -18.42 -4.69
N PRO A 54 13.76 -17.71 -3.61
CA PRO A 54 15.04 -17.00 -3.52
C PRO A 54 16.24 -17.94 -3.72
N GLU A 55 16.26 -19.10 -3.08
CA GLU A 55 17.32 -20.10 -3.22
C GLU A 55 17.35 -20.70 -4.63
N LEU A 56 16.20 -21.09 -5.16
CA LEU A 56 16.07 -21.66 -6.50
C LEU A 56 16.53 -20.69 -7.61
N TYR A 57 16.21 -19.40 -7.47
CA TYR A 57 16.67 -18.38 -8.42
C TYR A 57 18.15 -18.07 -8.23
N ALA A 58 18.66 -18.02 -7.00
CA ALA A 58 20.08 -17.83 -6.73
C ALA A 58 20.93 -18.93 -7.36
N ALA A 59 20.50 -20.20 -7.32
CA ALA A 59 21.14 -21.33 -7.98
C ALA A 59 21.21 -21.18 -9.52
N ARG A 60 20.37 -20.30 -10.09
CA ARG A 60 20.37 -19.93 -11.52
C ARG A 60 21.09 -18.61 -11.80
N GLY A 61 21.78 -18.03 -10.81
CA GLY A 61 22.49 -16.76 -10.93
C GLY A 61 21.57 -15.52 -10.89
N MET A 62 20.33 -15.64 -10.37
CA MET A 62 19.38 -14.54 -10.28
C MET A 62 19.10 -14.21 -8.82
N ASN A 63 19.19 -12.93 -8.45
CA ASN A 63 18.76 -12.45 -7.12
C ASN A 63 17.34 -11.91 -7.20
N VAL A 64 16.50 -12.33 -6.27
CA VAL A 64 15.10 -11.88 -6.14
C VAL A 64 14.84 -11.41 -4.72
N SER A 65 13.92 -10.42 -4.57
CA SER A 65 13.51 -9.94 -3.25
C SER A 65 12.61 -10.98 -2.57
N SER A 66 12.99 -11.43 -1.39
CA SER A 66 12.18 -12.32 -0.55
C SER A 66 10.82 -11.71 -0.19
N ASP A 67 10.76 -10.40 -0.05
CA ASP A 67 9.57 -9.69 0.44
C ASP A 67 8.49 -9.58 -0.64
N THR A 68 8.87 -9.53 -1.92
CA THR A 68 7.96 -9.22 -3.03
C THR A 68 7.90 -10.29 -4.11
N ILE A 69 8.73 -11.34 -4.05
CA ILE A 69 8.73 -12.41 -5.06
C ILE A 69 7.38 -13.13 -5.15
N TYR A 70 6.61 -13.15 -4.06
CA TYR A 70 5.29 -13.75 -4.04
C TYR A 70 4.34 -13.13 -5.07
N LEU A 71 4.51 -11.84 -5.42
CA LEU A 71 3.71 -11.17 -6.46
C LEU A 71 3.95 -11.82 -7.83
N ASN A 72 5.20 -12.09 -8.16
CA ASN A 72 5.56 -12.78 -9.41
C ASN A 72 5.10 -14.24 -9.40
N HIS A 73 5.14 -14.89 -8.22
CA HIS A 73 4.64 -16.25 -8.08
C HIS A 73 3.12 -16.31 -8.26
N LEU A 74 2.39 -15.32 -7.72
CA LEU A 74 0.95 -15.18 -7.93
C LEU A 74 0.63 -15.01 -9.42
N LEU A 75 1.39 -14.18 -10.16
CA LEU A 75 1.25 -14.07 -11.61
C LEU A 75 1.53 -15.38 -12.35
N SER A 76 2.37 -16.27 -11.79
CA SER A 76 2.56 -17.61 -12.36
C SER A 76 1.31 -18.47 -12.16
N TYR A 77 0.61 -18.35 -11.03
CA TYR A 77 -0.69 -19.00 -10.79
C TYR A 77 -1.79 -18.45 -11.67
N VAL A 78 -1.73 -17.16 -12.03
CA VAL A 78 -2.64 -16.56 -13.01
C VAL A 78 -2.35 -17.10 -14.40
N LYS A 79 -1.11 -17.04 -14.85
CA LYS A 79 -0.73 -17.41 -16.22
C LYS A 79 -0.87 -18.91 -16.52
N ASN A 80 -0.46 -19.75 -15.59
CA ASN A 80 -0.28 -21.19 -15.82
C ASN A 80 -1.06 -22.09 -14.84
N GLY A 81 -1.78 -21.49 -13.89
CA GLY A 81 -2.39 -22.20 -12.77
C GLY A 81 -3.89 -21.94 -12.62
N PRO A 82 -4.41 -22.19 -11.42
CA PRO A 82 -5.85 -22.11 -11.13
C PRO A 82 -6.42 -20.70 -11.09
N MET A 83 -5.59 -19.65 -11.00
CA MET A 83 -6.03 -18.25 -10.89
C MET A 83 -6.20 -17.56 -12.25
N ARG A 84 -6.36 -18.31 -13.32
CA ARG A 84 -6.52 -17.76 -14.67
C ARG A 84 -7.75 -16.85 -14.73
N GLY A 85 -7.59 -15.68 -15.36
CA GLY A 85 -8.64 -14.66 -15.47
C GLY A 85 -8.75 -13.74 -14.24
N LEU A 86 -7.84 -13.84 -13.26
CA LEU A 86 -7.85 -12.95 -12.09
C LEU A 86 -7.66 -11.50 -12.52
N THR A 87 -8.55 -10.62 -12.05
CA THR A 87 -8.57 -9.18 -12.34
C THR A 87 -8.38 -8.35 -11.07
N ASN A 88 -8.01 -7.07 -11.23
CA ASN A 88 -7.98 -6.13 -10.11
C ASN A 88 -9.37 -5.92 -9.48
N GLN A 89 -10.43 -5.99 -10.28
CA GLN A 89 -11.80 -5.93 -9.77
C GLN A 89 -12.11 -7.11 -8.84
N GLN A 90 -11.74 -8.32 -9.23
CA GLN A 90 -11.91 -9.50 -8.36
C GLN A 90 -11.08 -9.39 -7.08
N LEU A 91 -9.83 -8.89 -7.16
CA LEU A 91 -9.02 -8.62 -5.97
C LEU A 91 -9.73 -7.63 -5.02
N GLU A 92 -10.35 -6.59 -5.55
CA GLU A 92 -11.13 -5.63 -4.77
C GLU A 92 -12.39 -6.28 -4.17
N GLU A 93 -13.10 -7.11 -4.92
CA GLU A 93 -14.26 -7.87 -4.40
C GLU A 93 -13.86 -8.80 -3.25
N MET A 94 -12.70 -9.44 -3.31
CA MET A 94 -12.16 -10.29 -2.23
C MET A 94 -11.83 -9.50 -0.97
N GLY A 95 -11.52 -8.21 -1.09
CA GLY A 95 -11.35 -7.32 0.04
C GLY A 95 -12.57 -7.27 0.97
N ARG A 96 -13.77 -7.44 0.42
CA ARG A 96 -15.03 -7.48 1.20
C ARG A 96 -15.14 -8.69 2.13
N ALA A 97 -14.39 -9.74 1.88
CA ALA A 97 -14.37 -10.94 2.69
C ALA A 97 -13.33 -10.90 3.83
N ILE A 98 -12.52 -9.85 3.88
CA ILE A 98 -11.52 -9.66 4.94
C ILE A 98 -12.22 -9.52 6.29
N LYS A 99 -11.70 -10.23 7.28
CA LYS A 99 -12.16 -10.15 8.66
C LYS A 99 -11.13 -9.43 9.51
N PHE A 100 -11.53 -8.31 10.06
CA PHE A 100 -10.71 -7.48 10.93
C PHE A 100 -10.70 -8.00 12.36
N TYR A 101 -9.74 -7.54 13.16
CA TYR A 101 -9.79 -7.73 14.60
C TYR A 101 -11.04 -7.07 15.19
N PRO A 102 -11.57 -7.60 16.31
CA PRO A 102 -12.72 -7.01 17.00
C PRO A 102 -12.50 -5.52 17.33
N GLY A 103 -13.52 -4.69 17.08
CA GLY A 103 -13.46 -3.25 17.28
C GLY A 103 -13.12 -2.44 16.02
N LEU A 104 -12.70 -3.09 14.93
CA LEU A 104 -12.52 -2.43 13.64
C LEU A 104 -13.77 -2.63 12.76
N PRO A 105 -14.18 -1.61 11.98
CA PRO A 105 -13.52 -0.30 11.77
C PRO A 105 -13.88 0.78 12.82
N ASP A 106 -14.79 0.52 13.78
CA ASP A 106 -15.32 1.53 14.72
C ASP A 106 -14.22 2.29 15.46
N PHE A 107 -13.10 1.64 15.76
CA PHE A 107 -11.95 2.25 16.42
C PHE A 107 -11.40 3.48 15.67
N PHE A 108 -11.47 3.51 14.34
CA PHE A 108 -11.05 4.70 13.57
C PHE A 108 -11.98 5.89 13.82
N LEU A 109 -13.27 5.64 13.97
CA LEU A 109 -14.24 6.67 14.33
C LEU A 109 -14.02 7.17 15.75
N GLU A 110 -13.77 6.26 16.70
CA GLU A 110 -13.48 6.61 18.09
C GLU A 110 -12.24 7.49 18.20
N LEU A 111 -11.15 7.15 17.49
CA LEU A 111 -9.95 7.98 17.44
C LEU A 111 -10.23 9.36 16.84
N SER A 112 -11.05 9.43 15.80
CA SER A 112 -11.44 10.70 15.17
C SER A 112 -12.26 11.58 16.10
N GLU A 113 -13.11 10.98 16.98
CA GLU A 113 -13.85 11.72 18.00
C GLU A 113 -12.94 12.26 19.11
N ILE A 114 -11.89 11.53 19.50
CA ILE A 114 -10.88 12.04 20.44
C ILE A 114 -10.25 13.33 19.93
N ALA A 115 -9.91 13.38 18.64
CA ALA A 115 -9.33 14.57 18.03
C ALA A 115 -10.27 15.81 18.08
N LYS A 116 -11.58 15.60 18.23
CA LYS A 116 -12.59 16.68 18.33
C LYS A 116 -12.90 17.12 19.77
N HIS A 117 -12.27 16.53 20.78
CA HIS A 117 -12.51 16.92 22.19
C HIS A 117 -12.21 18.40 22.40
N ALA A 118 -12.96 19.03 23.32
CA ALA A 118 -12.88 20.46 23.60
C ALA A 118 -11.46 20.93 23.99
N GLU A 119 -10.69 20.07 24.64
CA GLU A 119 -9.29 20.34 25.03
C GLU A 119 -8.33 20.49 23.83
N PHE A 120 -8.72 19.99 22.64
CA PHE A 120 -7.96 20.11 21.41
C PHE A 120 -8.54 21.11 20.41
N SER A 121 -9.71 21.70 20.72
CA SER A 121 -10.45 22.57 19.80
C SER A 121 -9.66 23.81 19.36
N ASP A 122 -8.81 24.34 20.24
CA ASP A 122 -8.01 25.54 19.98
C ASP A 122 -6.84 25.29 19.02
N TYR A 123 -6.51 24.02 18.76
CA TYR A 123 -5.36 23.61 17.94
C TYR A 123 -5.73 23.25 16.49
N ASP A 124 -7.04 23.27 16.13
CA ASP A 124 -7.55 22.78 14.82
C ASP A 124 -6.94 21.42 14.45
N PHE A 125 -6.86 20.54 15.46
CA PHE A 125 -6.17 19.26 15.36
C PHE A 125 -6.91 18.30 14.41
N LYS A 126 -6.15 17.64 13.53
CA LYS A 126 -6.67 16.66 12.57
C LYS A 126 -5.97 15.33 12.74
N LEU A 127 -6.72 14.26 12.64
CA LEU A 127 -6.20 12.91 12.61
C LEU A 127 -6.34 12.35 11.20
N GLU A 128 -5.26 11.77 10.67
CA GLU A 128 -5.25 11.08 9.39
C GLU A 128 -4.78 9.64 9.58
N HIS A 129 -5.38 8.72 8.84
CA HIS A 129 -5.04 7.31 8.87
C HIS A 129 -4.44 6.86 7.54
N TYR A 130 -3.31 6.16 7.59
CA TYR A 130 -2.62 5.63 6.43
C TYR A 130 -2.35 4.14 6.61
N ILE A 131 -2.46 3.38 5.53
CA ILE A 131 -2.03 1.98 5.50
C ILE A 131 -0.76 1.88 4.67
N ILE A 132 0.27 1.22 5.21
CA ILE A 132 1.50 0.87 4.49
C ILE A 132 1.69 -0.64 4.61
N SER A 133 1.57 -1.36 3.49
CA SER A 133 1.57 -2.82 3.46
C SER A 133 2.42 -3.35 2.31
N THR A 134 3.08 -4.48 2.53
CA THR A 134 3.71 -5.27 1.46
C THR A 134 2.69 -6.10 0.67
N GLY A 135 1.42 -6.06 1.06
CA GLY A 135 0.31 -6.76 0.42
C GLY A 135 -0.25 -6.05 -0.81
N ILE A 136 -1.44 -6.43 -1.23
CA ILE A 136 -2.06 -6.04 -2.50
C ILE A 136 -3.06 -4.89 -2.27
N SER A 137 -2.81 -3.75 -2.90
CA SER A 137 -3.58 -2.51 -2.75
C SER A 137 -5.08 -2.72 -3.05
N LYS A 138 -5.43 -3.46 -4.10
CA LYS A 138 -6.82 -3.71 -4.50
C LYS A 138 -7.62 -4.47 -3.45
N ILE A 139 -7.00 -5.41 -2.76
CA ILE A 139 -7.67 -6.13 -1.66
C ILE A 139 -7.95 -5.16 -0.50
N ILE A 140 -6.99 -4.29 -0.15
CA ILE A 140 -7.19 -3.29 0.90
C ILE A 140 -8.28 -2.29 0.50
N GLN A 141 -8.27 -1.80 -0.75
CA GLN A 141 -9.26 -0.86 -1.29
C GLN A 141 -10.68 -1.42 -1.26
N GLY A 142 -10.86 -2.73 -1.46
CA GLY A 142 -12.16 -3.38 -1.40
C GLY A 142 -12.63 -3.72 0.02
N SER A 143 -11.79 -3.58 1.02
CA SER A 143 -12.10 -3.94 2.39
C SER A 143 -12.93 -2.86 3.12
N GLU A 144 -13.58 -3.28 4.20
CA GLU A 144 -14.46 -2.45 5.01
C GLU A 144 -13.73 -1.24 5.64
N ILE A 145 -12.41 -1.31 5.79
CA ILE A 145 -11.59 -0.24 6.38
C ILE A 145 -11.26 0.90 5.40
N ALA A 146 -11.34 0.64 4.09
CA ALA A 146 -10.91 1.59 3.07
C ALA A 146 -11.55 3.00 3.18
N PRO A 147 -12.84 3.15 3.54
CA PRO A 147 -13.46 4.47 3.70
C PRO A 147 -12.93 5.29 4.88
N TYR A 148 -12.20 4.67 5.80
CA TYR A 148 -11.71 5.30 7.03
C TYR A 148 -10.25 5.72 6.95
N VAL A 149 -9.59 5.51 5.80
CA VAL A 149 -8.17 5.84 5.64
C VAL A 149 -7.93 6.91 4.59
N ASP A 150 -6.97 7.78 4.85
CA ASP A 150 -6.60 8.91 4.00
C ASP A 150 -5.66 8.52 2.86
N GLY A 151 -5.05 7.34 2.94
CA GLY A 151 -4.20 6.79 1.89
C GLY A 151 -3.74 5.37 2.14
N ILE A 152 -3.50 4.65 1.04
CA ILE A 152 -3.05 3.26 1.03
C ILE A 152 -1.78 3.19 0.18
N PHE A 153 -0.71 2.69 0.79
CA PHE A 153 0.56 2.39 0.14
C PHE A 153 0.75 0.87 0.15
N ALA A 154 0.55 0.25 -1.00
CA ALA A 154 0.66 -1.20 -1.14
C ALA A 154 1.06 -1.57 -2.57
N CYS A 155 1.26 -2.86 -2.83
CA CYS A 155 1.65 -3.37 -4.15
C CYS A 155 0.46 -3.34 -5.12
N GLU A 156 0.75 -3.13 -6.41
CA GLU A 156 -0.28 -3.05 -7.45
C GLU A 156 0.07 -3.92 -8.65
N PHE A 157 -0.95 -4.49 -9.27
CA PHE A 157 -0.83 -5.20 -10.53
C PHE A 157 -1.34 -4.36 -11.70
N ILE A 158 -0.73 -4.58 -12.87
CA ILE A 158 -1.16 -4.01 -14.14
C ILE A 158 -1.98 -5.06 -14.89
N GLU A 159 -3.17 -4.64 -15.34
CA GLU A 159 -4.00 -5.30 -16.33
C GLU A 159 -3.66 -4.74 -17.72
N SER A 160 -3.76 -5.56 -18.76
CA SER A 160 -3.64 -5.11 -20.15
C SER A 160 -2.47 -4.13 -20.37
N PRO A 161 -1.22 -4.55 -20.18
CA PRO A 161 -0.07 -3.67 -20.33
C PRO A 161 -0.03 -3.04 -21.71
N LEU A 162 0.32 -1.75 -21.76
CA LEU A 162 0.37 -0.99 -23.01
C LEU A 162 1.37 -1.62 -24.00
N PRO A 163 0.99 -1.80 -25.28
CA PRO A 163 1.88 -2.35 -26.28
C PRO A 163 3.02 -1.37 -26.64
N PRO A 164 4.14 -1.88 -27.19
CA PRO A 164 5.17 -1.00 -27.75
C PRO A 164 4.57 -0.02 -28.76
N ASN A 165 5.11 1.20 -28.82
CA ASN A 165 4.68 2.28 -29.73
C ASN A 165 3.22 2.72 -29.58
N PHE A 166 2.59 2.52 -28.42
CA PHE A 166 1.20 2.96 -28.17
C PHE A 166 0.98 4.46 -28.46
N MET A 167 2.01 5.31 -28.25
CA MET A 167 1.94 6.76 -28.53
C MET A 167 1.74 7.11 -30.02
N SER A 168 2.05 6.20 -30.93
CA SER A 168 1.90 6.41 -32.37
C SER A 168 0.64 5.78 -32.97
N GLN A 169 -0.19 5.13 -32.12
CA GLN A 169 -1.45 4.53 -32.56
C GLN A 169 -2.55 5.57 -32.56
N THR A 170 -3.18 5.79 -33.71
CA THR A 170 -4.29 6.74 -33.88
C THR A 170 -5.60 6.27 -33.27
N GLU A 171 -5.79 4.95 -33.15
CA GLU A 171 -6.93 4.33 -32.46
C GLU A 171 -6.36 3.37 -31.42
N PHE A 172 -6.36 3.80 -30.18
CA PHE A 172 -5.94 2.97 -29.05
C PHE A 172 -7.17 2.37 -28.40
N SER A 173 -7.46 1.11 -28.70
CA SER A 173 -8.41 0.30 -27.90
C SER A 173 -7.63 -0.48 -26.86
N LEU A 174 -7.89 -0.21 -25.59
CA LEU A 174 -7.39 -1.09 -24.51
C LEU A 174 -7.86 -2.53 -24.78
N PRO A 175 -6.98 -3.53 -24.70
CA PRO A 175 -7.42 -4.92 -24.74
C PRO A 175 -8.52 -5.14 -23.70
N LEU A 176 -9.55 -5.92 -24.07
CA LEU A 176 -10.63 -6.28 -23.16
C LEU A 176 -10.22 -7.35 -22.12
N ASP A 177 -8.98 -7.85 -22.22
CA ASP A 177 -8.44 -8.80 -21.27
C ASP A 177 -7.93 -8.04 -20.03
N LEU A 178 -8.75 -8.06 -18.99
CA LEU A 178 -8.46 -7.40 -17.70
C LEU A 178 -7.66 -8.30 -16.74
N GLU A 179 -7.15 -9.44 -17.23
CA GLU A 179 -6.30 -10.33 -16.40
C GLU A 179 -5.04 -9.59 -15.95
N ILE A 180 -4.71 -9.68 -14.67
CA ILE A 180 -3.45 -9.13 -14.15
C ILE A 180 -2.26 -9.89 -14.73
N SER A 181 -1.25 -9.17 -15.20
CA SER A 181 -0.14 -9.76 -15.95
C SER A 181 1.25 -9.25 -15.57
N GLN A 182 1.33 -8.12 -14.91
CA GLN A 182 2.59 -7.51 -14.48
C GLN A 182 2.46 -6.91 -13.09
N VAL A 183 3.60 -6.81 -12.38
CA VAL A 183 3.69 -6.03 -11.14
C VAL A 183 3.89 -4.56 -11.52
N GLY A 184 2.96 -3.70 -11.10
CA GLY A 184 2.99 -2.26 -11.40
C GLY A 184 3.70 -1.44 -10.33
N LYS A 185 3.51 -1.82 -9.07
CA LYS A 185 4.13 -1.17 -7.92
C LYS A 185 4.48 -2.22 -6.86
N THR A 186 5.64 -2.07 -6.27
CA THR A 186 6.06 -2.87 -5.10
C THR A 186 6.24 -1.97 -3.90
N VAL A 187 5.85 -2.47 -2.74
CA VAL A 187 6.20 -1.93 -1.43
C VAL A 187 6.89 -3.06 -0.68
N ASP A 188 8.18 -2.91 -0.44
CA ASP A 188 8.99 -3.78 0.40
C ASP A 188 9.28 -3.09 1.74
N ASN A 189 10.03 -3.75 2.61
CA ASN A 189 10.38 -3.24 3.93
C ASN A 189 11.12 -1.89 3.88
N THR A 190 11.93 -1.65 2.85
CA THR A 190 12.66 -0.37 2.66
C THR A 190 11.73 0.71 2.09
N ILE A 191 10.86 0.35 1.15
CA ILE A 191 9.88 1.26 0.57
C ILE A 191 8.87 1.74 1.62
N LYS A 192 8.57 0.95 2.67
CA LYS A 192 7.76 1.43 3.81
C LYS A 192 8.31 2.73 4.39
N THR A 193 9.63 2.84 4.58
CA THR A 193 10.27 4.08 5.04
C THR A 193 10.06 5.25 4.06
N ARG A 194 10.17 4.99 2.75
CA ARG A 194 9.87 6.01 1.74
C ARG A 194 8.42 6.51 1.86
N CYS A 195 7.45 5.61 2.09
CA CYS A 195 6.04 6.00 2.25
C CYS A 195 5.85 6.96 3.44
N ILE A 196 6.60 6.77 4.54
CA ILE A 196 6.62 7.73 5.66
C ILE A 196 7.09 9.11 5.19
N PHE A 197 8.14 9.19 4.38
CA PHE A 197 8.60 10.47 3.84
C PHE A 197 7.59 11.08 2.86
N GLU A 198 6.84 10.28 2.12
CA GLU A 198 5.77 10.77 1.25
C GLU A 198 4.63 11.41 2.08
N ILE A 199 4.24 10.80 3.20
CA ILE A 199 3.28 11.37 4.15
C ILE A 199 3.85 12.62 4.80
N ASN A 200 5.11 12.57 5.29
CA ASN A 200 5.80 13.68 5.95
C ASN A 200 5.86 14.92 5.07
N LYS A 201 6.24 14.75 3.81
CA LYS A 201 6.38 15.85 2.84
C LYS A 201 5.07 16.23 2.16
N GLY A 202 4.03 15.41 2.25
CA GLY A 202 2.73 15.62 1.61
C GLY A 202 2.71 15.30 0.12
N THR A 203 3.71 14.56 -0.40
CA THR A 203 3.78 14.19 -1.83
C THR A 203 2.64 13.25 -2.22
N ASN A 204 2.12 12.50 -1.26
CA ASN A 204 0.94 11.65 -1.41
C ASN A 204 -0.37 12.42 -1.64
N LYS A 205 -0.42 13.70 -1.27
CA LYS A 205 -1.57 14.61 -1.48
C LYS A 205 -1.30 15.61 -2.61
N ASN A 206 -0.03 15.87 -2.93
CA ASN A 206 0.38 16.83 -3.97
C ASN A 206 1.51 16.24 -4.81
N THR A 207 1.17 15.74 -5.99
CA THR A 207 2.11 15.11 -6.94
C THR A 207 3.10 16.08 -7.58
N SER A 208 2.94 17.39 -7.40
CA SER A 208 3.92 18.39 -7.86
C SER A 208 5.16 18.48 -6.97
N ILE A 209 5.12 17.84 -5.79
CA ILE A 209 6.24 17.80 -4.85
C ILE A 209 7.00 16.48 -5.07
N ASP A 210 8.30 16.56 -5.32
CA ASP A 210 9.15 15.36 -5.39
C ASP A 210 9.57 14.95 -3.97
N VAL A 211 9.40 13.67 -3.64
CA VAL A 211 9.81 13.11 -2.35
C VAL A 211 11.30 13.29 -2.07
N ASN A 212 12.14 13.36 -3.10
CA ASN A 212 13.58 13.60 -2.99
C ASN A 212 13.93 15.09 -2.79
N SER A 213 12.98 16.01 -2.95
CA SER A 213 13.23 17.43 -2.72
C SER A 213 13.52 17.69 -1.24
N PHE A 214 14.49 18.57 -0.96
CA PHE A 214 14.68 19.08 0.38
C PHE A 214 13.51 19.99 0.77
N ILE A 215 12.84 19.67 1.86
CA ILE A 215 11.77 20.48 2.46
C ILE A 215 12.19 20.76 3.91
N PRO A 216 12.33 22.04 4.31
CA PRO A 216 12.59 22.42 5.68
C PRO A 216 11.56 21.79 6.64
N HIS A 217 11.98 21.55 7.89
CA HIS A 217 11.12 20.88 8.88
C HIS A 217 9.77 21.61 9.07
N GLU A 218 9.83 22.93 9.15
CA GLU A 218 8.69 23.81 9.35
C GLU A 218 7.71 23.85 8.15
N ASP A 219 8.17 23.43 6.97
CA ASP A 219 7.35 23.39 5.75
C ASP A 219 6.81 21.97 5.45
N ARG A 220 7.14 20.97 6.27
CA ARG A 220 6.64 19.61 6.11
C ARG A 220 5.19 19.52 6.51
N ARG A 221 4.43 18.71 5.76
CA ARG A 221 3.00 18.57 6.00
C ARG A 221 2.69 17.93 7.35
N ILE A 222 3.33 16.81 7.65
CA ILE A 222 3.18 16.09 8.91
C ILE A 222 4.59 15.76 9.44
N PRO A 223 5.06 16.43 10.50
CA PRO A 223 6.31 16.08 11.13
C PRO A 223 6.37 14.61 11.58
N ILE A 224 7.54 13.99 11.53
CA ILE A 224 7.69 12.58 11.93
C ILE A 224 7.29 12.39 13.39
N GLU A 225 7.55 13.38 14.23
CA GLU A 225 7.19 13.41 15.66
C GLU A 225 5.67 13.39 15.91
N GLN A 226 4.88 13.65 14.86
CA GLN A 226 3.42 13.60 14.87
C GLN A 226 2.88 12.34 14.16
N MET A 227 3.72 11.33 13.98
CA MET A 227 3.32 10.06 13.39
C MET A 227 3.35 8.95 14.44
N ILE A 228 2.29 8.15 14.47
CA ILE A 228 2.19 6.95 15.28
C ILE A 228 2.17 5.78 14.30
N TYR A 229 3.19 4.93 14.34
CA TYR A 229 3.28 3.75 13.48
C TYR A 229 2.90 2.49 14.28
N ILE A 230 1.97 1.72 13.78
CA ILE A 230 1.42 0.51 14.40
C ILE A 230 1.65 -0.68 13.47
N ALA A 231 2.41 -1.68 13.94
CA ALA A 231 2.78 -2.86 13.17
C ALA A 231 3.08 -4.06 14.07
N ASP A 232 3.05 -5.27 13.49
CA ASP A 232 3.23 -6.54 14.21
C ASP A 232 4.66 -7.09 14.17
N GLY A 233 5.51 -6.63 13.26
CA GLY A 233 6.68 -7.43 12.94
C GLY A 233 7.97 -6.74 12.52
N PRO A 234 9.01 -7.56 12.31
CA PRO A 234 10.36 -7.12 11.93
C PRO A 234 10.41 -6.40 10.58
N SER A 235 9.43 -6.62 9.71
CA SER A 235 9.30 -5.94 8.41
C SER A 235 9.19 -4.42 8.52
N ASP A 236 8.79 -3.94 9.70
CA ASP A 236 8.52 -2.53 9.98
C ASP A 236 9.65 -1.84 10.75
N VAL A 237 10.64 -2.61 11.25
CA VAL A 237 11.78 -2.08 11.99
C VAL A 237 12.52 -0.95 11.24
N PRO A 238 12.76 -1.02 9.91
CA PRO A 238 13.41 0.06 9.18
C PRO A 238 12.68 1.40 9.23
N VAL A 239 11.38 1.40 9.56
CA VAL A 239 10.58 2.63 9.70
C VAL A 239 10.91 3.37 10.99
N PHE A 240 11.34 2.64 12.04
CA PHE A 240 11.61 3.18 13.38
C PHE A 240 13.07 3.60 13.60
N THR A 241 13.98 3.28 12.69
CA THR A 241 15.42 3.57 12.77
C THR A 241 15.85 4.64 11.79
#